data_1e2c371b578ac4d19574308dc5359699
#
_entry.id   1e2c371b578ac4d19574308dc5359699
#
_cell.length_a   1.000
_cell.length_b   1.000
_cell.length_c   1.000
_cell.angle_alpha   90.00
_cell.angle_beta   90.00
_cell.angle_gamma   90.00
#
_symmetry.space_group_name_H-M   'P 1'
#
loop_
_entity.id
_entity.type
_entity.pdbx_description
1 polymer ?
#
loop_
_entity_poly.entity_id
_entity_poly.type
_entity_poly.pdbx_seq_one_letter_code
_entity_poly.pdbx_strand_id
1 'polypeptide(L)'
;LPWMWHKNEKQADSIAANNIVIALYPHVTSPECRMYLLRQSYEEAIHTHAYQHIVESLGLDEGEILNMYREVDEIYNKDTFVLNFNEGIFNPDFKTGTTKNDQLFLENLAVFALVLEGIFFYSSFAVMFGFQRQNKMVGSAEQIQYIMRDESQHLNFGIELINTIKKEQPELWTTELQQRIINIVREAVVLEYTYAQKVFPNGIVGLNSNNFKQYIEHIADRRLERV
;
A
#
# COMPACT_ATOMS: atom_id res chain seq x y z
N LEU A 1 -16.04 0.02 25.52
CA LEU A 1 -15.56 1.39 25.29
C LEU A 1 -15.98 1.81 23.89
N PRO A 2 -17.10 2.57 23.70
CA PRO A 2 -17.71 2.83 22.38
C PRO A 2 -16.85 3.67 21.44
N TRP A 3 -15.85 4.37 21.95
CA TRP A 3 -14.96 5.24 21.19
C TRP A 3 -13.74 4.51 20.56
N MET A 4 -13.54 3.24 20.88
CA MET A 4 -12.42 2.45 20.31
C MET A 4 -12.68 1.91 18.89
N TRP A 5 -13.90 2.05 18.36
CA TRP A 5 -14.27 1.46 17.06
C TRP A 5 -15.00 2.47 16.18
N HIS A 6 -14.37 3.60 15.89
CA HIS A 6 -14.83 4.39 14.75
C HIS A 6 -14.46 3.65 13.47
N LYS A 7 -15.48 3.13 12.77
CA LYS A 7 -15.43 2.38 11.50
C LYS A 7 -14.74 3.11 10.34
N ASN A 8 -13.94 4.17 10.56
CA ASN A 8 -13.59 5.14 9.55
C ASN A 8 -12.14 5.64 9.59
N GLU A 9 -11.22 4.96 10.26
CA GLU A 9 -9.79 5.29 10.13
C GLU A 9 -9.23 4.63 8.87
N LYS A 10 -9.37 5.33 7.76
CA LYS A 10 -8.89 4.93 6.44
C LYS A 10 -7.60 5.68 6.09
N GLN A 11 -6.61 5.65 6.97
CA GLN A 11 -5.25 6.02 6.60
C GLN A 11 -4.57 4.81 5.96
N ALA A 12 -3.81 5.01 4.89
CA ALA A 12 -3.16 3.93 4.16
C ALA A 12 -2.28 3.04 5.07
N ASP A 13 -1.48 3.66 5.97
CA ASP A 13 -0.64 2.92 6.93
C ASP A 13 -1.49 2.16 7.96
N SER A 14 -2.65 2.70 8.37
CA SER A 14 -3.59 2.00 9.25
C SER A 14 -4.22 0.80 8.53
N ILE A 15 -4.51 0.93 7.23
CA ILE A 15 -4.96 -0.19 6.38
C ILE A 15 -3.85 -1.24 6.29
N ALA A 16 -2.59 -0.83 6.09
CA ALA A 16 -1.43 -1.72 6.04
C ALA A 16 -1.26 -2.48 7.35
N ALA A 17 -1.20 -1.78 8.48
CA ALA A 17 -1.05 -2.39 9.80
C ALA A 17 -2.18 -3.40 10.12
N ASN A 18 -3.43 -3.05 9.82
CA ASN A 18 -4.57 -3.94 10.00
C ASN A 18 -4.50 -5.16 9.08
N ASN A 19 -4.11 -4.99 7.82
CA ASN A 19 -3.93 -6.09 6.87
C ASN A 19 -2.87 -7.08 7.39
N ILE A 20 -1.72 -6.57 7.85
CA ILE A 20 -0.66 -7.41 8.41
C ILE A 20 -1.18 -8.27 9.55
N VAL A 21 -1.84 -7.65 10.53
CA VAL A 21 -2.24 -8.34 11.78
C VAL A 21 -3.44 -9.25 11.57
N ILE A 22 -4.43 -8.83 10.79
CA ILE A 22 -5.72 -9.53 10.65
C ILE A 22 -5.71 -10.50 9.47
N ALA A 23 -5.12 -10.10 8.33
CA ALA A 23 -5.18 -10.90 7.11
C ALA A 23 -3.96 -11.78 6.88
N LEU A 24 -2.75 -11.32 7.18
CA LEU A 24 -1.53 -12.07 6.86
C LEU A 24 -1.03 -12.92 8.02
N TYR A 25 -0.83 -12.30 9.18
CA TYR A 25 -0.20 -12.94 10.34
C TYR A 25 -0.87 -14.25 10.79
N PRO A 26 -2.21 -14.39 10.82
CA PRO A 26 -2.87 -15.62 11.24
C PRO A 26 -2.57 -16.83 10.33
N HIS A 27 -2.27 -16.58 9.06
CA HIS A 27 -2.10 -17.61 8.03
C HIS A 27 -0.64 -17.95 7.73
N VAL A 28 0.31 -17.14 8.20
CA VAL A 28 1.74 -17.39 8.07
C VAL A 28 2.21 -18.23 9.24
N THR A 29 2.81 -19.41 9.00
CA THR A 29 3.21 -20.37 10.04
C THR A 29 4.69 -20.29 10.41
N SER A 30 5.58 -19.82 9.50
CA SER A 30 7.01 -19.64 9.81
C SER A 30 7.20 -18.62 10.93
N PRO A 31 7.90 -19.00 12.03
CA PRO A 31 8.17 -18.08 13.14
C PRO A 31 8.95 -16.83 12.70
N GLU A 32 9.90 -16.98 11.78
CA GLU A 32 10.72 -15.89 11.27
C GLU A 32 9.88 -14.90 10.47
N CYS A 33 9.02 -15.41 9.57
CA CYS A 33 8.09 -14.57 8.82
C CYS A 33 7.10 -13.83 9.75
N ARG A 34 6.61 -14.52 10.79
CA ARG A 34 5.72 -13.90 11.79
C ARG A 34 6.43 -12.80 12.58
N MET A 35 7.69 -12.99 12.97
CA MET A 35 8.48 -11.93 13.62
C MET A 35 8.66 -10.72 12.70
N TYR A 36 8.90 -10.96 11.39
CA TYR A 36 9.01 -9.89 10.43
C TYR A 36 7.70 -9.12 10.27
N LEU A 37 6.56 -9.81 10.14
CA LEU A 37 5.24 -9.17 10.04
C LEU A 37 4.92 -8.31 11.28
N LEU A 38 5.30 -8.75 12.48
CA LEU A 38 5.15 -7.93 13.70
C LEU A 38 6.06 -6.69 13.65
N ARG A 39 7.29 -6.84 13.14
CA ARG A 39 8.20 -5.70 12.94
C ARG A 39 7.64 -4.73 11.91
N GLN A 40 7.15 -5.21 10.78
CA GLN A 40 6.52 -4.39 9.75
C GLN A 40 5.31 -3.63 10.32
N SER A 41 4.43 -4.30 11.05
CA SER A 41 3.28 -3.64 11.71
C SER A 41 3.69 -2.54 12.70
N TYR A 42 4.83 -2.72 13.39
CA TYR A 42 5.40 -1.69 14.25
C TYR A 42 5.92 -0.49 13.44
N GLU A 43 6.59 -0.74 12.32
CA GLU A 43 7.07 0.31 11.42
C GLU A 43 5.92 1.14 10.85
N GLU A 44 4.79 0.51 10.46
CA GLU A 44 3.58 1.23 10.05
C GLU A 44 3.03 2.18 11.12
N ALA A 45 3.12 1.79 12.40
CA ALA A 45 2.75 2.68 13.51
C ALA A 45 3.70 3.89 13.63
N ILE A 46 4.99 3.70 13.38
CA ILE A 46 5.97 4.79 13.33
C ILE A 46 5.72 5.70 12.13
N HIS A 47 5.39 5.13 10.95
CA HIS A 47 5.06 5.90 9.75
C HIS A 47 3.83 6.78 9.99
N THR A 48 2.77 6.22 10.56
CA THR A 48 1.56 6.98 10.93
C THR A 48 1.91 8.17 11.84
N HIS A 49 2.73 7.95 12.89
CA HIS A 49 3.17 9.01 13.79
C HIS A 49 4.04 10.06 13.06
N ALA A 50 4.89 9.64 12.13
CA ALA A 50 5.71 10.56 11.34
C ALA A 50 4.84 11.47 10.44
N TYR A 51 3.80 10.93 9.81
CA TYR A 51 2.86 11.72 9.01
C TYR A 51 2.07 12.71 9.88
N GLN A 52 1.59 12.29 11.06
CA GLN A 52 0.94 13.20 12.02
C GLN A 52 1.88 14.35 12.40
N HIS A 53 3.13 14.05 12.72
CA HIS A 53 4.12 15.08 13.05
C HIS A 53 4.38 16.05 11.89
N ILE A 54 4.39 15.56 10.64
CA ILE A 54 4.51 16.43 9.45
C ILE A 54 3.30 17.39 9.36
N VAL A 55 2.07 16.89 9.54
CA VAL A 55 0.84 17.69 9.52
C VAL A 55 0.87 18.76 10.60
N GLU A 56 1.19 18.38 11.85
CA GLU A 56 1.35 19.30 12.99
C GLU A 56 2.41 20.38 12.71
N SER A 57 3.58 19.99 12.20
CA SER A 57 4.70 20.89 11.93
C SER A 57 4.39 21.94 10.85
N LEU A 58 3.46 21.62 9.95
CA LEU A 58 2.95 22.53 8.91
C LEU A 58 1.83 23.43 9.43
N GLY A 59 1.35 23.23 10.65
CA GLY A 59 0.23 23.97 11.22
C GLY A 59 -1.10 23.67 10.54
N LEU A 60 -1.25 22.50 9.93
CA LEU A 60 -2.48 22.04 9.29
C LEU A 60 -3.44 21.46 10.34
N ASP A 61 -4.73 21.61 10.12
CA ASP A 61 -5.76 20.99 10.95
C ASP A 61 -5.83 19.49 10.65
N GLU A 62 -5.58 18.66 11.67
CA GLU A 62 -5.60 17.21 11.52
C GLU A 62 -6.98 16.69 11.09
N GLY A 63 -8.06 17.31 11.60
CA GLY A 63 -9.42 16.94 11.26
C GLY A 63 -9.72 17.21 9.78
N GLU A 64 -9.24 18.33 9.22
CA GLU A 64 -9.38 18.64 7.80
C GLU A 64 -8.58 17.62 6.95
N ILE A 65 -7.36 17.30 7.34
CA ILE A 65 -6.53 16.32 6.63
C ILE A 65 -7.18 14.93 6.66
N LEU A 66 -7.68 14.48 7.82
CA LEU A 66 -8.39 13.21 7.94
C LEU A 66 -9.69 13.18 7.11
N ASN A 67 -10.38 14.31 6.97
CA ASN A 67 -11.57 14.40 6.13
C ASN A 67 -11.26 14.28 4.63
N MET A 68 -10.06 14.64 4.17
CA MET A 68 -9.66 14.48 2.77
C MET A 68 -9.78 13.03 2.27
N TYR A 69 -9.58 12.04 3.13
CA TYR A 69 -9.81 10.63 2.81
C TYR A 69 -11.27 10.29 2.45
N ARG A 70 -12.20 11.18 2.78
CA ARG A 70 -13.64 11.03 2.47
C ARG A 70 -14.12 12.00 1.39
N GLU A 71 -13.51 13.19 1.35
CA GLU A 71 -13.94 14.30 0.50
C GLU A 71 -13.25 14.29 -0.86
N VAL A 72 -12.08 13.67 -0.97
CA VAL A 72 -11.34 13.53 -2.23
C VAL A 72 -11.64 12.15 -2.83
N ASP A 73 -12.49 12.13 -3.83
CA ASP A 73 -12.96 10.89 -4.48
C ASP A 73 -11.82 9.97 -4.92
N GLU A 74 -10.73 10.54 -5.40
CA GLU A 74 -9.58 9.78 -5.89
C GLU A 74 -8.83 9.06 -4.75
N ILE A 75 -8.78 9.65 -3.56
CA ILE A 75 -8.20 9.00 -2.36
C ILE A 75 -9.18 7.91 -1.89
N TYR A 76 -10.46 8.24 -1.77
CA TYR A 76 -11.49 7.30 -1.36
C TYR A 76 -11.53 6.05 -2.26
N ASN A 77 -11.38 6.24 -3.58
CA ASN A 77 -11.38 5.15 -4.54
C ASN A 77 -10.17 4.22 -4.37
N LYS A 78 -8.99 4.76 -4.09
CA LYS A 78 -7.78 3.98 -3.81
C LYS A 78 -7.93 3.14 -2.54
N ASP A 79 -8.41 3.74 -1.46
CA ASP A 79 -8.64 3.05 -0.20
C ASP A 79 -9.69 1.95 -0.35
N THR A 80 -10.81 2.26 -1.02
CA THR A 80 -11.88 1.31 -1.29
C THR A 80 -11.39 0.15 -2.16
N PHE A 81 -10.55 0.43 -3.14
CA PHE A 81 -9.94 -0.59 -3.99
C PHE A 81 -9.17 -1.62 -3.14
N VAL A 82 -8.27 -1.17 -2.26
CA VAL A 82 -7.51 -2.09 -1.39
C VAL A 82 -8.42 -2.83 -0.41
N LEU A 83 -9.38 -2.14 0.19
CA LEU A 83 -10.29 -2.73 1.18
C LEU A 83 -11.19 -3.82 0.59
N ASN A 84 -11.58 -3.71 -0.67
CA ASN A 84 -12.41 -4.74 -1.33
C ASN A 84 -11.72 -6.11 -1.37
N PHE A 85 -10.39 -6.14 -1.47
CA PHE A 85 -9.64 -7.40 -1.43
C PHE A 85 -9.47 -7.96 -0.01
N ASN A 86 -9.75 -7.14 1.01
CA ASN A 86 -9.65 -7.57 2.40
C ASN A 86 -10.94 -8.23 2.92
N GLU A 87 -12.10 -7.93 2.32
CA GLU A 87 -13.41 -8.38 2.85
C GLU A 87 -13.48 -9.89 3.09
N GLY A 88 -12.99 -10.69 2.14
CA GLY A 88 -13.02 -12.15 2.25
C GLY A 88 -12.10 -12.70 3.34
N ILE A 89 -10.93 -12.08 3.52
CA ILE A 89 -9.88 -12.55 4.44
C ILE A 89 -10.13 -12.03 5.86
N PHE A 90 -10.74 -10.87 6.02
CA PHE A 90 -11.11 -10.33 7.34
C PHE A 90 -12.27 -11.07 7.98
N ASN A 91 -12.91 -12.01 7.27
CA ASN A 91 -13.92 -12.89 7.86
C ASN A 91 -13.24 -13.77 8.93
N PRO A 92 -13.71 -13.78 10.19
CA PRO A 92 -13.15 -14.62 11.27
C PRO A 92 -13.15 -16.13 10.96
N ASP A 93 -14.04 -16.56 10.06
CA ASP A 93 -14.15 -17.96 9.63
C ASP A 93 -13.23 -18.29 8.43
N PHE A 94 -12.53 -17.30 7.87
CA PHE A 94 -11.60 -17.53 6.77
C PHE A 94 -10.43 -18.42 7.24
N LYS A 95 -10.16 -19.45 6.47
CA LYS A 95 -9.03 -20.37 6.69
C LYS A 95 -8.39 -20.74 5.37
N THR A 96 -7.08 -20.75 5.35
CA THR A 96 -6.27 -21.35 4.28
C THR A 96 -6.40 -22.88 4.32
N GLY A 97 -5.95 -23.56 3.25
CA GLY A 97 -5.96 -25.03 3.11
C GLY A 97 -6.93 -25.54 2.06
N THR A 98 -7.54 -24.65 1.30
CA THR A 98 -8.27 -24.99 0.06
C THR A 98 -7.74 -24.13 -1.07
N THR A 99 -7.66 -24.67 -2.29
CA THR A 99 -7.18 -23.95 -3.48
C THR A 99 -7.83 -22.58 -3.63
N LYS A 100 -9.14 -22.49 -3.40
CA LYS A 100 -9.90 -21.23 -3.49
C LYS A 100 -9.42 -20.20 -2.46
N ASN A 101 -9.31 -20.61 -1.20
CA ASN A 101 -8.92 -19.69 -0.12
C ASN A 101 -7.44 -19.35 -0.20
N ASP A 102 -6.61 -20.29 -0.62
CA ASP A 102 -5.17 -20.07 -0.79
C ASP A 102 -4.90 -19.10 -1.95
N GLN A 103 -5.66 -19.19 -3.04
CA GLN A 103 -5.61 -18.19 -4.12
C GLN A 103 -6.13 -16.82 -3.67
N LEU A 104 -7.19 -16.76 -2.84
CA LEU A 104 -7.68 -15.50 -2.29
C LEU A 104 -6.64 -14.85 -1.35
N PHE A 105 -5.94 -15.65 -0.56
CA PHE A 105 -4.82 -15.19 0.26
C PHE A 105 -3.68 -14.63 -0.60
N LEU A 106 -3.31 -15.31 -1.69
CA LEU A 106 -2.29 -14.82 -2.63
C LEU A 106 -2.70 -13.53 -3.32
N GLU A 107 -3.96 -13.38 -3.70
CA GLU A 107 -4.48 -12.11 -4.26
C GLU A 107 -4.38 -10.98 -3.25
N ASN A 108 -4.82 -11.19 -2.00
CA ASN A 108 -4.70 -10.19 -0.95
C ASN A 108 -3.23 -9.82 -0.69
N LEU A 109 -2.36 -10.82 -0.59
CA LEU A 109 -0.91 -10.59 -0.41
C LEU A 109 -0.31 -9.80 -1.58
N ALA A 110 -0.73 -10.09 -2.82
CA ALA A 110 -0.28 -9.34 -4.00
C ALA A 110 -0.79 -7.90 -3.99
N VAL A 111 -2.05 -7.65 -3.61
CA VAL A 111 -2.60 -6.29 -3.46
C VAL A 111 -1.84 -5.54 -2.37
N PHE A 112 -1.64 -6.16 -1.22
CA PHE A 112 -0.90 -5.55 -0.13
C PHE A 112 0.54 -5.20 -0.55
N ALA A 113 1.33 -6.18 -1.01
CA ALA A 113 2.74 -5.98 -1.29
C ALA A 113 3.01 -5.20 -2.58
N LEU A 114 2.31 -5.52 -3.69
CA LEU A 114 2.62 -4.92 -4.98
C LEU A 114 1.91 -3.58 -5.17
N VAL A 115 0.65 -3.46 -4.72
CA VAL A 115 -0.15 -2.26 -4.94
C VAL A 115 0.05 -1.26 -3.80
N LEU A 116 -0.29 -1.60 -2.57
CA LEU A 116 -0.22 -0.66 -1.45
C LEU A 116 1.22 -0.25 -1.16
N GLU A 117 2.07 -1.21 -0.81
CA GLU A 117 3.48 -0.99 -0.45
C GLU A 117 4.35 -0.65 -1.67
N GLY A 118 4.03 -1.24 -2.83
CA GLY A 118 4.87 -1.16 -4.03
C GLY A 118 4.52 -0.05 -5.02
N ILE A 119 3.28 0.45 -5.03
CA ILE A 119 2.81 1.46 -5.99
C ILE A 119 2.26 2.69 -5.25
N PHE A 120 1.25 2.55 -4.40
CA PHE A 120 0.54 3.67 -3.80
C PHE A 120 1.44 4.51 -2.89
N PHE A 121 2.25 3.90 -2.04
CA PHE A 121 3.21 4.63 -1.22
C PHE A 121 4.31 5.27 -2.07
N TYR A 122 4.85 4.55 -3.05
CA TYR A 122 5.90 5.09 -3.92
C TYR A 122 5.42 6.27 -4.77
N SER A 123 4.16 6.31 -5.16
CA SER A 123 3.58 7.45 -5.86
C SER A 123 3.56 8.69 -4.97
N SER A 124 3.18 8.53 -3.71
CA SER A 124 3.17 9.61 -2.71
C SER A 124 4.58 10.13 -2.42
N PHE A 125 5.57 9.23 -2.31
CA PHE A 125 6.98 9.62 -2.13
C PHE A 125 7.51 10.45 -3.29
N ALA A 126 7.16 10.11 -4.53
CA ALA A 126 7.57 10.87 -5.71
C ALA A 126 7.09 12.32 -5.66
N VAL A 127 5.88 12.57 -5.14
CA VAL A 127 5.34 13.93 -4.94
C VAL A 127 6.18 14.69 -3.92
N MET A 128 6.49 14.09 -2.77
CA MET A 128 7.29 14.73 -1.72
C MET A 128 8.70 15.07 -2.18
N PHE A 129 9.35 14.18 -2.93
CA PHE A 129 10.65 14.47 -3.54
C PHE A 129 10.57 15.54 -4.63
N GLY A 130 9.43 15.69 -5.30
CA GLY A 130 9.14 16.80 -6.19
C GLY A 130 9.22 18.16 -5.48
N PHE A 131 8.68 18.26 -4.26
CA PHE A 131 8.81 19.47 -3.43
C PHE A 131 10.26 19.68 -2.94
N GLN A 132 10.93 18.62 -2.50
CA GLN A 132 12.32 18.69 -2.06
C GLN A 132 13.25 19.27 -3.15
N ARG A 133 13.05 18.87 -4.43
CA ARG A 133 13.81 19.40 -5.56
C ARG A 133 13.66 20.91 -5.75
N GLN A 134 12.59 21.50 -5.20
CA GLN A 134 12.36 22.95 -5.17
C GLN A 134 12.85 23.59 -3.86
N ASN A 135 13.61 22.89 -3.05
CA ASN A 135 14.03 23.29 -1.71
C ASN A 135 12.85 23.61 -0.77
N LYS A 136 11.73 22.88 -0.94
CA LYS A 136 10.54 22.97 -0.10
C LYS A 136 10.37 21.67 0.67
N MET A 137 9.80 21.76 1.88
CA MET A 137 9.52 20.61 2.74
C MET A 137 10.71 19.65 2.91
N VAL A 138 11.91 20.18 3.00
CA VAL A 138 13.15 19.38 3.03
C VAL A 138 13.18 18.43 4.21
N GLY A 139 12.78 18.88 5.42
CA GLY A 139 12.70 18.04 6.60
C GLY A 139 11.64 16.93 6.47
N SER A 140 10.45 17.25 5.93
CA SER A 140 9.42 16.25 5.64
C SER A 140 9.90 15.22 4.64
N ALA A 141 10.59 15.66 3.57
CA ALA A 141 11.14 14.76 2.56
C ALA A 141 12.23 13.84 3.15
N GLU A 142 13.01 14.30 4.12
CA GLU A 142 13.98 13.48 4.84
C GLU A 142 13.28 12.37 5.64
N GLN A 143 12.18 12.68 6.34
CA GLN A 143 11.36 11.65 7.00
C GLN A 143 10.82 10.64 6.00
N ILE A 144 10.29 11.10 4.87
CA ILE A 144 9.81 10.23 3.79
C ILE A 144 10.92 9.31 3.22
N GLN A 145 12.18 9.74 3.20
CA GLN A 145 13.30 8.87 2.80
C GLN A 145 13.48 7.69 3.75
N TYR A 146 13.32 7.89 5.06
CA TYR A 146 13.37 6.79 6.03
C TYR A 146 12.20 5.84 5.83
N ILE A 147 10.97 6.36 5.71
CA ILE A 147 9.78 5.57 5.42
C ILE A 147 9.97 4.76 4.13
N MET A 148 10.36 5.38 3.02
CA MET A 148 10.60 4.69 1.74
C MET A 148 11.63 3.56 1.84
N ARG A 149 12.62 3.69 2.72
CA ARG A 149 13.59 2.62 2.99
C ARG A 149 12.93 1.42 3.65
N ASP A 150 12.03 1.65 4.62
CA ASP A 150 11.29 0.59 5.28
C ASP A 150 10.31 -0.06 4.29
N GLU A 151 9.57 0.73 3.50
CA GLU A 151 8.66 0.24 2.46
C GLU A 151 9.37 -0.60 1.39
N SER A 152 10.64 -0.30 1.12
CA SER A 152 11.45 -1.13 0.21
C SER A 152 11.70 -2.53 0.77
N GLN A 153 11.82 -2.66 2.10
CA GLN A 153 11.98 -3.95 2.77
C GLN A 153 10.63 -4.69 2.86
N HIS A 154 9.54 -3.96 3.16
CA HIS A 154 8.19 -4.49 3.21
C HIS A 154 7.81 -5.12 1.86
N LEU A 155 7.98 -4.37 0.77
CA LEU A 155 7.77 -4.85 -0.58
C LEU A 155 8.63 -6.10 -0.91
N ASN A 156 9.92 -6.07 -0.56
CA ASN A 156 10.82 -7.20 -0.82
C ASN A 156 10.35 -8.44 -0.08
N PHE A 157 9.99 -8.32 1.18
CA PHE A 157 9.45 -9.41 1.98
C PHE A 157 8.16 -9.99 1.39
N GLY A 158 7.21 -9.12 1.00
CA GLY A 158 5.97 -9.55 0.37
C GLY A 158 6.19 -10.32 -0.93
N ILE A 159 7.10 -9.85 -1.79
CA ILE A 159 7.49 -10.55 -3.03
C ILE A 159 8.14 -11.91 -2.72
N GLU A 160 9.04 -11.97 -1.75
CA GLU A 160 9.66 -13.23 -1.35
C GLU A 160 8.64 -14.22 -0.77
N LEU A 161 7.67 -13.73 -0.02
CA LEU A 161 6.59 -14.55 0.52
C LEU A 161 5.73 -15.14 -0.61
N ILE A 162 5.30 -14.30 -1.59
CA ILE A 162 4.59 -14.76 -2.79
C ILE A 162 5.40 -15.83 -3.52
N ASN A 163 6.67 -15.56 -3.79
CA ASN A 163 7.52 -16.49 -4.53
C ASN A 163 7.80 -17.80 -3.76
N THR A 164 7.83 -17.75 -2.43
CA THR A 164 7.95 -18.94 -1.59
C THR A 164 6.69 -19.80 -1.69
N ILE A 165 5.51 -19.21 -1.57
CA ILE A 165 4.23 -19.93 -1.73
C ILE A 165 4.14 -20.55 -3.13
N LYS A 166 4.53 -19.84 -4.18
CA LYS A 166 4.59 -20.36 -5.56
C LYS A 166 5.50 -21.60 -5.70
N LYS A 167 6.60 -21.64 -4.96
CA LYS A 167 7.52 -22.80 -4.97
C LYS A 167 6.95 -23.97 -4.18
N GLU A 168 6.31 -23.72 -3.06
CA GLU A 168 5.75 -24.74 -2.18
C GLU A 168 4.44 -25.32 -2.74
N GLN A 169 3.64 -24.51 -3.43
CA GLN A 169 2.31 -24.86 -3.96
C GLN A 169 2.14 -24.31 -5.38
N PRO A 170 2.88 -24.83 -6.37
CA PRO A 170 2.88 -24.29 -7.74
C PRO A 170 1.52 -24.40 -8.43
N GLU A 171 0.66 -25.34 -8.00
CA GLU A 171 -0.70 -25.50 -8.50
C GLU A 171 -1.63 -24.31 -8.21
N LEU A 172 -1.28 -23.48 -7.23
CA LEU A 172 -2.05 -22.25 -6.92
C LEU A 172 -1.80 -21.16 -7.96
N TRP A 173 -0.62 -21.14 -8.58
CA TRP A 173 -0.17 -20.08 -9.49
C TRP A 173 -0.67 -20.31 -10.92
N THR A 174 -2.00 -20.42 -11.10
CA THR A 174 -2.61 -20.67 -12.39
C THR A 174 -2.55 -19.44 -13.30
N THR A 175 -2.72 -19.64 -14.61
CA THR A 175 -2.78 -18.55 -15.59
C THR A 175 -3.90 -17.56 -15.25
N GLU A 176 -5.02 -18.05 -14.74
CA GLU A 176 -6.16 -17.23 -14.33
C GLU A 176 -5.79 -16.33 -13.13
N LEU A 177 -5.10 -16.86 -12.11
CA LEU A 177 -4.63 -16.07 -10.97
C LEU A 177 -3.63 -15.01 -11.40
N GLN A 178 -2.66 -15.38 -12.25
CA GLN A 178 -1.69 -14.43 -12.81
C GLN A 178 -2.40 -13.28 -13.54
N GLN A 179 -3.36 -13.62 -14.39
CA GLN A 179 -4.11 -12.60 -15.15
C GLN A 179 -4.93 -11.68 -14.23
N ARG A 180 -5.50 -12.22 -13.14
CA ARG A 180 -6.19 -11.40 -12.14
C ARG A 180 -5.23 -10.43 -11.46
N ILE A 181 -4.06 -10.89 -11.01
CA ILE A 181 -3.04 -10.04 -10.38
C ILE A 181 -2.56 -8.94 -11.35
N ILE A 182 -2.30 -9.29 -12.61
CA ILE A 182 -1.94 -8.30 -13.65
C ILE A 182 -3.03 -7.24 -13.81
N ASN A 183 -4.29 -7.65 -13.84
CA ASN A 183 -5.41 -6.73 -13.99
C ASN A 183 -5.57 -5.82 -12.76
N ILE A 184 -5.39 -6.36 -11.56
CA ILE A 184 -5.38 -5.61 -10.30
C ILE A 184 -4.30 -4.51 -10.33
N VAL A 185 -3.08 -4.86 -10.72
CA VAL A 185 -1.98 -3.89 -10.81
C VAL A 185 -2.26 -2.83 -11.87
N ARG A 186 -2.83 -3.20 -13.02
CA ARG A 186 -3.23 -2.24 -14.06
C ARG A 186 -4.31 -1.27 -13.57
N GLU A 187 -5.28 -1.75 -12.83
CA GLU A 187 -6.33 -0.92 -12.24
C GLU A 187 -5.74 0.06 -11.21
N ALA A 188 -4.81 -0.39 -10.37
CA ALA A 188 -4.07 0.46 -9.45
C ALA A 188 -3.30 1.58 -10.16
N VAL A 189 -2.67 1.30 -11.29
CA VAL A 189 -2.00 2.30 -12.15
C VAL A 189 -2.99 3.36 -12.65
N VAL A 190 -4.19 2.95 -13.06
CA VAL A 190 -5.24 3.88 -13.50
C VAL A 190 -5.70 4.78 -12.35
N LEU A 191 -5.91 4.22 -11.17
CA LEU A 191 -6.27 4.99 -9.97
C LEU A 191 -5.21 6.03 -9.63
N GLU A 192 -3.92 5.66 -9.64
CA GLU A 192 -2.82 6.60 -9.40
C GLU A 192 -2.74 7.70 -10.45
N TYR A 193 -2.95 7.37 -11.71
CA TYR A 193 -2.95 8.37 -12.77
C TYR A 193 -4.11 9.37 -12.62
N THR A 194 -5.31 8.88 -12.28
CA THR A 194 -6.48 9.72 -12.02
C THR A 194 -6.24 10.65 -10.84
N TYR A 195 -5.68 10.12 -9.76
CA TYR A 195 -5.25 10.91 -8.59
C TYR A 195 -4.24 12.00 -8.99
N ALA A 196 -3.22 11.67 -9.75
CA ALA A 196 -2.21 12.63 -10.19
C ALA A 196 -2.80 13.77 -11.03
N GLN A 197 -3.72 13.48 -11.93
CA GLN A 197 -4.40 14.48 -12.75
C GLN A 197 -5.20 15.48 -11.90
N LYS A 198 -5.77 15.03 -10.77
CA LYS A 198 -6.52 15.85 -9.85
C LYS A 198 -5.61 16.70 -8.96
N VAL A 199 -4.59 16.10 -8.39
CA VAL A 199 -3.72 16.74 -7.38
C VAL A 199 -2.75 17.74 -8.03
N PHE A 200 -2.26 17.46 -9.24
CA PHE A 200 -1.37 18.39 -9.95
C PHE A 200 -1.78 18.62 -11.41
N PRO A 201 -2.93 19.26 -11.60
CA PRO A 201 -3.45 19.50 -12.95
C PRO A 201 -2.49 20.33 -13.81
N ASN A 202 -1.67 21.19 -13.17
CA ASN A 202 -0.64 22.00 -13.83
C ASN A 202 0.78 21.46 -13.64
N GLY A 203 0.92 20.28 -13.03
CA GLY A 203 2.20 19.71 -12.64
C GLY A 203 2.86 20.41 -11.46
N ILE A 204 3.91 19.79 -10.96
CA ILE A 204 4.90 20.37 -10.03
C ILE A 204 6.19 20.50 -10.82
N VAL A 205 7.02 21.49 -10.52
CA VAL A 205 8.31 21.66 -11.26
C VAL A 205 9.12 20.35 -11.25
N GLY A 206 9.33 19.79 -12.45
CA GLY A 206 10.01 18.52 -12.66
C GLY A 206 9.12 17.26 -12.53
N LEU A 207 7.83 17.42 -12.23
CA LEU A 207 6.87 16.33 -12.16
C LEU A 207 5.54 16.77 -12.76
N ASN A 208 5.31 16.49 -14.03
CA ASN A 208 4.01 16.66 -14.68
C ASN A 208 3.24 15.34 -14.71
N SER A 209 1.96 15.38 -15.02
CA SER A 209 1.09 14.20 -15.03
C SER A 209 1.58 13.09 -15.96
N ASN A 210 2.23 13.44 -17.08
CA ASN A 210 2.77 12.47 -18.02
C ASN A 210 4.03 11.77 -17.46
N ASN A 211 4.97 12.53 -16.88
CA ASN A 211 6.17 11.95 -16.25
C ASN A 211 5.78 11.09 -15.05
N PHE A 212 4.75 11.50 -14.30
CA PHE A 212 4.23 10.73 -13.19
C PHE A 212 3.62 9.41 -13.69
N LYS A 213 2.82 9.44 -14.76
CA LYS A 213 2.28 8.24 -15.39
C LYS A 213 3.39 7.27 -15.80
N GLN A 214 4.40 7.75 -16.52
CA GLN A 214 5.54 6.92 -16.93
C GLN A 214 6.25 6.30 -15.73
N TYR A 215 6.40 7.05 -14.63
CA TYR A 215 6.99 6.54 -13.40
C TYR A 215 6.14 5.43 -12.79
N ILE A 216 4.82 5.63 -12.65
CA ILE A 216 3.92 4.63 -12.08
C ILE A 216 3.86 3.35 -12.95
N GLU A 217 3.77 3.48 -14.27
CA GLU A 217 3.84 2.35 -15.20
C GLU A 217 5.15 1.58 -15.02
N HIS A 218 6.29 2.29 -14.96
CA HIS A 218 7.59 1.65 -14.75
C HIS A 218 7.69 0.89 -13.44
N ILE A 219 7.25 1.47 -12.32
CA ILE A 219 7.30 0.76 -11.04
C ILE A 219 6.34 -0.42 -11.02
N ALA A 220 5.16 -0.32 -11.62
CA ALA A 220 4.20 -1.42 -11.72
C ALA A 220 4.78 -2.61 -12.52
N ASP A 221 5.37 -2.35 -13.68
CA ASP A 221 6.04 -3.37 -14.48
C ASP A 221 7.15 -4.05 -13.69
N ARG A 222 8.00 -3.25 -13.01
CA ARG A 222 9.07 -3.79 -12.15
C ARG A 222 8.56 -4.64 -10.98
N ARG A 223 7.35 -4.41 -10.48
CA ARG A 223 6.73 -5.25 -9.43
C ARG A 223 6.23 -6.56 -10.04
N LEU A 224 5.55 -6.49 -11.17
CA LEU A 224 5.05 -7.68 -11.88
C LEU A 224 6.16 -8.60 -12.37
N GLU A 225 7.30 -8.06 -12.84
CA GLU A 225 8.46 -8.86 -13.27
C GLU A 225 9.07 -9.72 -12.14
N ARG A 226 8.78 -9.39 -10.89
CA ARG A 226 9.38 -10.04 -9.72
C ARG A 226 8.53 -11.17 -9.15
N VAL A 227 7.29 -11.29 -9.58
CA VAL A 227 6.34 -12.31 -9.14
C VAL A 227 5.82 -13.12 -10.34
#